data_e8c1b07fcd161a164d9bbc315d4f46a1
#
_entry.id   e8c1b07fcd161a164d9bbc315d4f46a1
#
_cell.length_a   1.000
_cell.length_b   1.000
_cell.length_c   1.000
_cell.angle_alpha   90.00
_cell.angle_beta   90.00
_cell.angle_gamma   90.00
#
_symmetry.space_group_name_H-M   'P 1'
#
loop_
_entity.id
_entity.type
_entity.pdbx_description
1 polymer ?
#
loop_
_entity_poly.entity_id
_entity_poly.type
_entity_poly.pdbx_seq_one_letter_code
_entity_poly.pdbx_strand_id
1 'polypeptide(L)'
;MSWLSLFRLSSRIAAMLAGVGVLGGFFSPGSAEAGYRKVPEKYQEVDVQVLQSGPTLLFSDSPEMVCENGILYKDIVEGEGRVFFHHVNGTKNTRKLAVLMRPVNKRATVTWGCRGIGDPDKLYYISARKGQARYFTDYKEFWKKARKNELKEKPDQRKNAGVQNSGLPVYSFYQKVSDLPLTTLAKGEYLEVLSQSRNMKHAGARLKPEQLLTGMFDFHASQPVEIVIMMCNPEEDVERFSQEGAVLPMDEHPLRGTYRNADLTYIVKKPVQMKWYQARALCMAGSDDPYFLKGTDSVTGTQTVNHGNYGVVYHLVYSVAGENSIQLGINPWGGEFYGAGLMLSEDKAEIINIPGKKLFFGKGDEVDTVFTHSPNHKRKDAEFIWSPPGASNLPVRAFWTVNRLENSKKS
;
A
#
# COMPACT_ATOMS: atom_id res chain seq x y z
N MET A 1 -1.23 -14.08 29.08
CA MET A 1 -1.65 -12.67 29.10
C MET A 1 -2.20 -12.37 27.73
N SER A 2 -3.49 -11.99 27.63
CA SER A 2 -4.21 -11.94 26.36
C SER A 2 -3.82 -10.69 25.55
N TRP A 3 -3.63 -10.84 24.26
CA TRP A 3 -3.29 -9.82 23.27
C TRP A 3 -4.28 -8.64 23.16
N LEU A 4 -5.38 -8.68 23.89
CA LEU A 4 -6.46 -7.66 23.87
C LEU A 4 -6.14 -6.39 24.67
N SER A 5 -5.04 -6.32 25.41
CA SER A 5 -4.70 -5.16 26.23
C SER A 5 -3.82 -4.10 25.55
N LEU A 6 -3.26 -4.38 24.39
CA LEU A 6 -2.31 -3.49 23.68
C LEU A 6 -2.98 -2.43 22.78
N PHE A 7 -4.28 -2.55 22.52
CA PHE A 7 -5.00 -1.65 21.59
C PHE A 7 -5.68 -0.44 22.25
N ARG A 8 -5.41 -0.14 23.52
CA ARG A 8 -6.15 0.92 24.24
C ARG A 8 -5.57 2.34 24.16
N LEU A 9 -4.42 2.56 23.50
CA LEU A 9 -3.85 3.93 23.38
C LEU A 9 -4.38 4.76 22.22
N SER A 10 -4.91 4.16 21.16
CA SER A 10 -5.52 4.90 20.03
C SER A 10 -6.88 5.52 20.34
N SER A 11 -7.55 5.11 21.44
CA SER A 11 -8.92 5.50 21.77
C SER A 11 -9.09 6.92 22.36
N ARG A 12 -8.01 7.63 22.68
CA ARG A 12 -8.11 9.01 23.23
C ARG A 12 -8.27 10.10 22.18
N ILE A 13 -8.08 9.81 20.91
CA ILE A 13 -8.23 10.78 19.80
C ILE A 13 -9.67 10.77 19.21
N ALA A 14 -10.43 9.72 19.44
CA ALA A 14 -11.81 9.59 18.91
C ALA A 14 -12.83 10.57 19.52
N ALA A 15 -12.53 11.24 20.63
CA ALA A 15 -13.49 12.10 21.33
C ALA A 15 -13.60 13.53 20.77
N MET A 16 -12.80 13.94 19.78
CA MET A 16 -12.82 15.33 19.24
C MET A 16 -13.53 15.50 17.89
N LEU A 17 -14.20 14.49 17.36
CA LEU A 17 -14.75 14.51 16.00
C LEU A 17 -16.25 14.78 15.88
N ALA A 18 -16.89 15.40 16.85
CA ALA A 18 -18.30 15.82 16.75
C ALA A 18 -18.47 17.25 16.19
N GLY A 19 -17.92 17.55 15.04
CA GLY A 19 -18.16 18.85 14.44
C GLY A 19 -17.27 19.26 13.30
N VAL A 20 -17.38 18.67 12.11
CA VAL A 20 -16.92 19.33 10.88
C VAL A 20 -17.86 18.99 9.73
N GLY A 21 -18.42 20.07 9.17
CA GLY A 21 -19.36 20.06 8.07
C GLY A 21 -18.72 19.67 6.72
N VAL A 22 -19.62 19.27 5.86
CA VAL A 22 -19.48 18.83 4.49
C VAL A 22 -18.65 19.81 3.64
N LEU A 23 -17.58 19.30 3.01
CA LEU A 23 -16.96 19.93 1.84
C LEU A 23 -17.16 19.03 0.62
N GLY A 24 -17.78 19.62 -0.41
CA GLY A 24 -18.20 18.98 -1.63
C GLY A 24 -17.03 18.42 -2.45
N GLY A 25 -17.13 17.14 -2.81
CA GLY A 25 -16.21 16.45 -3.71
C GLY A 25 -16.83 16.28 -5.10
N PHE A 26 -16.03 16.45 -6.10
CA PHE A 26 -16.38 16.21 -7.50
C PHE A 26 -16.76 14.74 -7.72
N PHE A 27 -17.97 14.53 -8.22
CA PHE A 27 -18.49 13.21 -8.58
C PHE A 27 -18.10 12.82 -10.00
N SER A 28 -17.47 11.65 -10.17
CA SER A 28 -17.46 10.94 -11.46
C SER A 28 -18.71 10.07 -11.53
N PRO A 29 -19.48 10.13 -12.61
CA PRO A 29 -20.66 9.28 -12.78
C PRO A 29 -20.23 7.85 -13.18
N GLY A 30 -20.48 6.88 -12.34
CA GLY A 30 -20.27 5.47 -12.67
C GLY A 30 -20.04 4.50 -11.50
N SER A 31 -19.90 4.97 -10.26
CA SER A 31 -19.79 4.07 -9.12
C SER A 31 -21.18 3.61 -8.68
N ALA A 32 -21.46 2.31 -8.80
CA ALA A 32 -22.58 1.69 -8.11
C ALA A 32 -22.60 2.13 -6.65
N GLU A 33 -23.78 2.41 -6.08
CA GLU A 33 -23.92 2.81 -4.69
C GLU A 33 -23.17 1.85 -3.78
N ALA A 34 -22.01 2.27 -3.28
CA ALA A 34 -21.25 1.53 -2.28
C ALA A 34 -22.05 1.57 -0.98
N GLY A 35 -22.82 0.54 -0.72
CA GLY A 35 -23.57 0.36 0.50
C GLY A 35 -22.76 -0.45 1.51
N TYR A 36 -22.68 0.00 2.75
CA TYR A 36 -22.19 -0.83 3.84
C TYR A 36 -23.12 -2.03 4.00
N ARG A 37 -22.53 -3.22 3.98
CA ARG A 37 -23.25 -4.47 4.21
C ARG A 37 -22.67 -5.14 5.45
N LYS A 38 -23.49 -5.96 6.09
CA LYS A 38 -23.02 -6.82 7.19
C LYS A 38 -22.21 -7.99 6.64
N VAL A 39 -21.22 -8.43 7.43
CA VAL A 39 -20.50 -9.67 7.18
C VAL A 39 -21.50 -10.82 7.06
N PRO A 40 -21.38 -11.67 6.05
CA PRO A 40 -22.23 -12.86 5.93
C PRO A 40 -22.10 -13.76 7.17
N GLU A 41 -23.22 -14.21 7.74
CA GLU A 41 -23.20 -15.13 8.90
C GLU A 41 -22.52 -16.47 8.57
N LYS A 42 -22.61 -16.90 7.31
CA LYS A 42 -21.99 -18.13 6.81
C LYS A 42 -21.22 -17.83 5.54
N TYR A 43 -19.98 -18.25 5.51
CA TYR A 43 -19.13 -18.16 4.33
C TYR A 43 -18.20 -19.39 4.27
N GLN A 44 -17.64 -19.64 3.09
CA GLN A 44 -16.56 -20.61 2.90
C GLN A 44 -15.31 -19.87 2.49
N GLU A 45 -14.18 -20.27 3.03
CA GLU A 45 -12.90 -19.72 2.59
C GLU A 45 -12.57 -20.19 1.18
N VAL A 46 -11.90 -19.32 0.42
CA VAL A 46 -11.39 -19.67 -0.89
C VAL A 46 -10.04 -20.36 -0.77
N ASP A 47 -9.79 -21.35 -1.61
CA ASP A 47 -8.48 -21.99 -1.73
C ASP A 47 -7.58 -21.09 -2.61
N VAL A 48 -6.43 -20.71 -2.08
CA VAL A 48 -5.48 -19.83 -2.75
C VAL A 48 -4.10 -20.48 -2.87
N GLN A 49 -3.38 -20.08 -3.90
CA GLN A 49 -1.93 -20.20 -3.98
C GLN A 49 -1.35 -18.83 -3.63
N VAL A 50 -0.34 -18.80 -2.78
CA VAL A 50 0.37 -17.58 -2.45
C VAL A 50 1.77 -17.62 -3.02
N LEU A 51 2.15 -16.54 -3.71
CA LEU A 51 3.47 -16.32 -4.26
C LEU A 51 4.05 -15.06 -3.62
N GLN A 52 5.33 -15.12 -3.27
CA GLN A 52 6.07 -13.99 -2.74
C GLN A 52 7.12 -13.54 -3.76
N SER A 53 7.14 -12.23 -4.06
CA SER A 53 8.01 -11.62 -5.06
C SER A 53 8.18 -10.13 -4.80
N GLY A 54 8.71 -9.38 -5.77
CA GLY A 54 8.76 -7.92 -5.72
C GLY A 54 10.02 -7.35 -5.05
N PRO A 55 10.00 -6.04 -4.74
CA PRO A 55 11.18 -5.31 -4.31
C PRO A 55 11.64 -5.65 -2.89
N THR A 56 12.86 -5.24 -2.57
CA THR A 56 13.34 -5.16 -1.19
C THR A 56 12.70 -3.95 -0.52
N LEU A 57 11.94 -4.16 0.56
CA LEU A 57 11.26 -3.12 1.33
C LEU A 57 12.15 -2.63 2.46
N LEU A 58 12.46 -1.33 2.46
CA LEU A 58 12.95 -0.61 3.63
C LEU A 58 11.73 -0.01 4.34
N PHE A 59 11.46 -0.51 5.53
CA PHE A 59 10.31 -0.14 6.34
C PHE A 59 10.73 0.64 7.57
N SER A 60 10.19 1.84 7.75
CA SER A 60 10.47 2.76 8.85
C SER A 60 9.18 3.30 9.44
N ASP A 61 8.82 2.75 10.60
CA ASP A 61 7.63 3.15 11.38
C ASP A 61 7.92 3.19 12.89
N SER A 62 9.18 2.94 13.28
CA SER A 62 9.59 2.98 14.68
C SER A 62 10.89 3.78 14.84
N PRO A 63 10.89 4.83 15.70
CA PRO A 63 9.75 5.29 16.49
C PRO A 63 8.69 5.97 15.62
N GLU A 64 7.40 5.64 15.84
CA GLU A 64 6.30 6.32 15.13
C GLU A 64 6.24 7.80 15.54
N MET A 65 6.21 8.07 16.86
CA MET A 65 6.23 9.41 17.43
C MET A 65 7.67 9.88 17.64
N VAL A 66 8.18 10.74 16.76
CA VAL A 66 9.55 11.23 16.79
C VAL A 66 9.65 12.48 17.66
N CYS A 67 10.24 12.35 18.86
CA CYS A 67 10.33 13.41 19.87
C CYS A 67 11.62 14.22 19.84
N GLU A 68 12.61 13.81 19.05
CA GLU A 68 13.91 14.48 18.90
C GLU A 68 14.44 14.33 17.47
N ASN A 69 15.48 15.07 17.12
CA ASN A 69 16.14 14.93 15.83
C ASN A 69 16.95 13.63 15.78
N GLY A 70 16.88 12.89 14.69
CA GLY A 70 17.67 11.68 14.51
C GLY A 70 17.42 10.96 13.20
N ILE A 71 18.26 9.96 12.96
CA ILE A 71 18.08 8.99 11.88
C ILE A 71 17.07 7.95 12.37
N LEU A 72 16.03 7.73 11.59
CA LEU A 72 14.94 6.81 11.91
C LEU A 72 15.27 5.41 11.41
N TYR A 73 15.76 5.32 10.18
CA TYR A 73 16.22 4.07 9.58
C TYR A 73 17.23 4.34 8.46
N LYS A 74 18.13 3.41 8.22
CA LYS A 74 19.03 3.41 7.06
C LYS A 74 19.44 2.00 6.65
N ASP A 75 19.58 1.80 5.34
CA ASP A 75 20.11 0.55 4.78
C ASP A 75 20.59 0.75 3.34
N ILE A 76 21.25 -0.27 2.79
CA ILE A 76 21.78 -0.29 1.43
C ILE A 76 20.96 -1.24 0.59
N VAL A 77 20.54 -0.78 -0.60
CA VAL A 77 19.79 -1.59 -1.58
C VAL A 77 20.44 -1.51 -2.94
N GLU A 78 20.48 -2.63 -3.64
CA GLU A 78 20.81 -2.76 -5.06
C GLU A 78 19.66 -3.47 -5.77
N GLY A 79 19.38 -3.09 -7.01
CA GLY A 79 18.24 -3.61 -7.75
C GLY A 79 16.91 -3.00 -7.32
N GLU A 80 15.85 -3.80 -7.29
CA GLU A 80 14.50 -3.34 -6.98
C GLU A 80 14.34 -3.05 -5.48
N GLY A 81 13.96 -1.82 -5.16
CA GLY A 81 13.74 -1.33 -3.81
C GLY A 81 12.39 -0.65 -3.65
N ARG A 82 11.84 -0.74 -2.46
CA ARG A 82 10.68 0.02 -1.98
C ARG A 82 11.02 0.65 -0.65
N VAL A 83 10.66 1.90 -0.48
CA VAL A 83 10.69 2.57 0.83
C VAL A 83 9.27 2.79 1.29
N PHE A 84 8.99 2.44 2.54
CA PHE A 84 7.78 2.84 3.25
C PHE A 84 8.19 3.54 4.55
N PHE A 85 7.59 4.70 4.82
CA PHE A 85 7.79 5.42 6.06
C PHE A 85 6.46 5.96 6.61
N HIS A 86 6.36 6.02 7.95
CA HIS A 86 5.17 6.48 8.67
C HIS A 86 5.61 7.10 10.00
N HIS A 87 5.73 8.44 10.06
CA HIS A 87 6.26 9.12 11.24
C HIS A 87 5.50 10.38 11.59
N VAL A 88 5.34 10.60 12.88
CA VAL A 88 4.71 11.79 13.49
C VAL A 88 5.78 12.70 14.08
N ASN A 89 5.65 14.01 13.86
CA ASN A 89 6.43 14.98 14.58
C ASN A 89 5.91 15.15 16.02
N GLY A 90 6.49 14.46 16.97
CA GLY A 90 6.19 14.55 18.41
C GLY A 90 6.80 15.75 19.12
N THR A 91 7.58 16.60 18.42
CA THR A 91 8.20 17.78 19.02
C THR A 91 7.26 18.99 19.04
N LYS A 92 7.66 20.03 19.80
CA LYS A 92 6.91 21.30 19.87
C LYS A 92 7.17 22.25 18.68
N ASN A 93 8.13 21.92 17.81
CA ASN A 93 8.56 22.77 16.70
C ASN A 93 8.34 22.06 15.36
N THR A 94 8.29 22.83 14.28
CA THR A 94 8.30 22.24 12.93
C THR A 94 9.59 21.43 12.73
N ARG A 95 9.46 20.25 12.13
CA ARG A 95 10.57 19.37 11.75
C ARG A 95 10.50 19.07 10.26
N LYS A 96 11.64 18.64 9.73
CA LYS A 96 11.76 18.12 8.36
C LYS A 96 11.91 16.61 8.43
N LEU A 97 10.99 15.88 7.78
CA LEU A 97 11.20 14.49 7.44
C LEU A 97 11.90 14.42 6.09
N ALA A 98 13.06 13.82 6.05
CA ALA A 98 13.88 13.68 4.84
C ALA A 98 14.17 12.21 4.56
N VAL A 99 14.20 11.87 3.27
CA VAL A 99 14.72 10.59 2.76
C VAL A 99 15.84 10.92 1.80
N LEU A 100 17.07 10.58 2.21
CA LEU A 100 18.27 10.79 1.43
C LEU A 100 18.67 9.48 0.74
N MET A 101 19.07 9.57 -0.52
CA MET A 101 19.62 8.46 -1.29
C MET A 101 20.98 8.87 -1.86
N ARG A 102 22.00 8.01 -1.70
CA ARG A 102 23.34 8.24 -2.26
C ARG A 102 23.98 6.93 -2.73
N PRO A 103 24.81 6.96 -3.80
CA PRO A 103 25.59 5.80 -4.21
C PRO A 103 26.64 5.44 -3.16
N VAL A 104 26.83 4.15 -2.89
CA VAL A 104 27.81 3.68 -1.90
C VAL A 104 29.24 3.81 -2.46
N ASN A 105 29.51 3.23 -3.64
CA ASN A 105 30.87 3.11 -4.15
C ASN A 105 31.08 3.73 -5.53
N LYS A 106 30.11 3.65 -6.41
CA LYS A 106 30.17 4.02 -7.81
C LYS A 106 28.97 4.86 -8.19
N ARG A 107 29.05 5.52 -9.37
CA ARG A 107 27.92 6.15 -10.01
C ARG A 107 26.75 5.15 -10.10
N ALA A 108 25.55 5.55 -9.65
CA ALA A 108 24.32 4.77 -9.74
C ALA A 108 23.28 5.49 -10.60
N THR A 109 22.53 4.74 -11.39
CA THR A 109 21.31 5.21 -12.04
C THR A 109 20.12 4.64 -11.28
N VAL A 110 19.23 5.51 -10.86
CA VAL A 110 17.98 5.18 -10.17
C VAL A 110 16.83 5.36 -11.13
N THR A 111 16.12 4.29 -11.41
CA THR A 111 14.88 4.29 -12.18
C THR A 111 13.72 4.34 -11.20
N TRP A 112 12.80 5.29 -11.37
CA TRP A 112 11.69 5.49 -10.46
C TRP A 112 10.45 4.70 -10.88
N GLY A 113 9.89 3.95 -9.92
CA GLY A 113 8.60 3.27 -10.03
C GLY A 113 7.43 4.10 -9.48
N CYS A 114 6.46 3.41 -8.88
CA CYS A 114 5.30 4.03 -8.27
C CYS A 114 5.69 4.89 -7.07
N ARG A 115 5.04 6.05 -6.92
CA ARG A 115 5.31 6.98 -5.83
C ARG A 115 4.00 7.48 -5.22
N GLY A 116 3.87 7.32 -3.92
CA GLY A 116 2.72 7.78 -3.17
C GLY A 116 3.13 8.37 -1.85
N ILE A 117 3.19 9.71 -1.77
CA ILE A 117 3.50 10.42 -0.55
C ILE A 117 2.27 11.19 -0.14
N GLY A 118 1.82 11.02 1.10
CA GLY A 118 0.71 11.76 1.69
C GLY A 118 0.99 13.24 1.82
N ASP A 119 0.04 13.96 2.39
CA ASP A 119 0.28 15.33 2.85
C ASP A 119 0.46 15.28 4.38
N PRO A 120 1.30 16.14 4.98
CA PRO A 120 1.38 16.24 6.42
C PRO A 120 0.01 16.56 7.03
N ASP A 121 -0.50 15.71 7.92
CA ASP A 121 -1.82 15.86 8.53
C ASP A 121 -1.84 15.37 9.99
N LYS A 122 -2.66 15.99 10.84
CA LYS A 122 -2.92 15.50 12.19
C LYS A 122 -3.90 14.33 12.20
N LEU A 123 -4.70 14.19 11.15
CA LEU A 123 -5.55 13.04 10.91
C LEU A 123 -4.75 12.01 10.10
N TYR A 124 -4.04 11.13 10.76
CA TYR A 124 -3.05 10.21 10.23
C TYR A 124 -3.55 9.38 9.04
N TYR A 125 -4.79 8.87 9.14
CA TYR A 125 -5.43 8.11 8.08
C TYR A 125 -5.65 8.92 6.78
N ILE A 126 -5.79 10.25 6.86
CA ILE A 126 -5.91 11.10 5.67
C ILE A 126 -4.58 11.12 4.90
N SER A 127 -3.46 11.30 5.60
CA SER A 127 -2.12 11.22 5.00
C SER A 127 -1.89 9.85 4.36
N ALA A 128 -2.20 8.77 5.09
CA ALA A 128 -2.04 7.40 4.63
C ALA A 128 -2.82 7.12 3.34
N ARG A 129 -4.12 7.43 3.32
CA ARG A 129 -4.98 7.20 2.14
C ARG A 129 -4.55 8.02 0.93
N LYS A 130 -4.17 9.30 1.14
CA LYS A 130 -3.66 10.14 0.04
C LYS A 130 -2.38 9.57 -0.56
N GLY A 131 -1.46 9.09 0.28
CA GLY A 131 -0.25 8.41 -0.16
C GLY A 131 -0.58 7.19 -1.02
N GLN A 132 -1.44 6.32 -0.53
CA GLN A 132 -1.86 5.12 -1.27
C GLN A 132 -2.56 5.45 -2.60
N ALA A 133 -3.50 6.39 -2.60
CA ALA A 133 -4.20 6.79 -3.82
C ALA A 133 -3.23 7.32 -4.89
N ARG A 134 -2.20 8.07 -4.50
CA ARG A 134 -1.13 8.54 -5.41
C ARG A 134 -0.29 7.39 -5.92
N TYR A 135 0.14 6.47 -5.04
CA TYR A 135 0.91 5.28 -5.42
C TYR A 135 0.17 4.42 -6.43
N PHE A 136 -1.11 4.10 -6.17
CA PHE A 136 -1.92 3.31 -7.10
C PHE A 136 -2.31 4.07 -8.37
N THR A 137 -2.29 5.41 -8.36
CA THR A 137 -2.45 6.20 -9.58
C THR A 137 -1.24 6.02 -10.51
N ASP A 138 -0.02 6.07 -9.97
CA ASP A 138 1.18 5.77 -10.75
C ASP A 138 1.16 4.32 -11.25
N TYR A 139 0.78 3.38 -10.38
CA TYR A 139 0.64 1.97 -10.74
C TYR A 139 -0.32 1.78 -11.93
N LYS A 140 -1.49 2.40 -11.87
CA LYS A 140 -2.48 2.39 -12.95
C LYS A 140 -1.91 2.91 -14.27
N GLU A 141 -1.15 4.00 -14.24
CA GLU A 141 -0.56 4.58 -15.45
C GLU A 141 0.54 3.67 -16.03
N PHE A 142 1.38 3.05 -15.19
CA PHE A 142 2.37 2.07 -15.63
C PHE A 142 1.71 0.81 -16.21
N TRP A 143 0.66 0.30 -15.56
CA TRP A 143 -0.11 -0.81 -16.08
C TRP A 143 -0.68 -0.54 -17.47
N LYS A 144 -1.26 0.65 -17.69
CA LYS A 144 -1.76 1.06 -19.01
C LYS A 144 -0.66 1.10 -20.07
N LYS A 145 0.51 1.64 -19.72
CA LYS A 145 1.67 1.68 -20.63
C LYS A 145 2.15 0.28 -20.98
N ALA A 146 2.34 -0.59 -19.99
CA ALA A 146 2.75 -1.97 -20.19
C ALA A 146 1.78 -2.72 -21.10
N ARG A 147 0.49 -2.62 -20.83
CA ARG A 147 -0.55 -3.25 -21.66
C ARG A 147 -0.56 -2.74 -23.11
N LYS A 148 -0.38 -1.43 -23.32
CA LYS A 148 -0.26 -0.86 -24.66
C LYS A 148 0.93 -1.42 -25.42
N ASN A 149 2.05 -1.69 -24.76
CA ASN A 149 3.23 -2.27 -25.35
C ASN A 149 3.00 -3.76 -25.69
N GLU A 150 2.39 -4.54 -24.79
CA GLU A 150 2.01 -5.94 -25.05
C GLU A 150 1.08 -6.10 -26.26
N LEU A 151 0.15 -5.18 -26.47
CA LEU A 151 -0.76 -5.20 -27.62
C LEU A 151 -0.05 -4.93 -28.96
N LYS A 152 1.15 -4.32 -28.93
CA LYS A 152 2.00 -4.09 -30.13
C LYS A 152 2.88 -5.29 -30.47
N GLU A 153 3.12 -6.20 -29.52
CA GLU A 153 3.92 -7.39 -29.74
C GLU A 153 3.15 -8.43 -30.59
N LYS A 154 3.86 -9.12 -31.49
CA LYS A 154 3.28 -10.16 -32.33
C LYS A 154 2.76 -11.34 -31.48
N PRO A 155 1.69 -12.02 -31.88
CA PRO A 155 1.07 -13.13 -31.12
C PRO A 155 2.04 -14.24 -30.70
N ASP A 156 3.06 -14.53 -31.48
CA ASP A 156 4.04 -15.59 -31.19
C ASP A 156 5.01 -15.23 -30.05
N GLN A 157 5.23 -13.95 -29.75
CA GLN A 157 6.07 -13.50 -28.65
C GLN A 157 5.33 -13.48 -27.33
N ARG A 158 3.98 -13.48 -27.35
CA ARG A 158 3.14 -13.49 -26.15
C ARG A 158 3.17 -14.83 -25.39
N LYS A 159 3.56 -15.93 -26.04
CA LYS A 159 3.56 -17.29 -25.45
C LYS A 159 4.60 -17.51 -24.35
N ASN A 160 5.63 -16.66 -24.25
CA ASN A 160 6.72 -16.80 -23.28
C ASN A 160 6.62 -15.86 -22.06
N ALA A 161 5.68 -14.92 -22.04
CA ALA A 161 5.37 -14.17 -20.83
C ALA A 161 4.53 -15.10 -19.93
N GLY A 162 5.08 -15.53 -18.80
CA GLY A 162 4.48 -16.52 -17.90
C GLY A 162 3.07 -16.15 -17.50
N VAL A 163 2.11 -16.57 -18.33
CA VAL A 163 0.69 -16.49 -18.06
C VAL A 163 0.39 -17.59 -17.06
N GLN A 164 0.34 -17.25 -15.80
CA GLN A 164 -0.30 -18.12 -14.83
C GLN A 164 -1.82 -18.12 -15.10
N ASN A 165 -2.48 -19.21 -14.78
CA ASN A 165 -3.87 -19.63 -15.10
C ASN A 165 -5.01 -18.61 -14.93
N SER A 166 -4.72 -17.36 -14.53
CA SER A 166 -5.69 -16.26 -14.37
C SER A 166 -5.85 -15.40 -15.62
N GLY A 167 -4.97 -15.50 -16.61
CA GLY A 167 -5.00 -14.63 -17.80
C GLY A 167 -4.54 -13.19 -17.56
N LEU A 168 -4.23 -12.80 -16.33
CA LEU A 168 -3.70 -11.49 -15.98
C LEU A 168 -2.20 -11.62 -15.67
N PRO A 169 -1.34 -10.77 -16.28
CA PRO A 169 0.09 -10.82 -16.02
C PRO A 169 0.41 -10.24 -14.64
N VAL A 170 1.24 -10.95 -13.87
CA VAL A 170 1.91 -10.36 -12.70
C VAL A 170 3.00 -9.44 -13.25
N TYR A 171 2.85 -8.13 -13.07
CA TYR A 171 3.77 -7.15 -13.64
C TYR A 171 4.99 -6.93 -12.76
N SER A 172 6.18 -7.15 -13.31
CA SER A 172 7.37 -6.43 -12.89
C SER A 172 7.44 -5.14 -13.71
N PHE A 173 7.27 -3.99 -13.08
CA PHE A 173 7.26 -2.68 -13.76
C PHE A 173 8.53 -2.42 -14.55
N TYR A 174 9.67 -2.82 -13.99
CA TYR A 174 10.99 -2.48 -14.50
C TYR A 174 11.34 -3.23 -15.80
N GLN A 175 10.67 -4.34 -16.08
CA GLN A 175 10.92 -5.16 -17.27
C GLN A 175 10.07 -4.74 -18.48
N LYS A 176 8.96 -4.01 -18.28
CA LYS A 176 7.95 -3.79 -19.32
C LYS A 176 7.67 -2.32 -19.66
N VAL A 177 8.20 -1.37 -18.89
CA VAL A 177 8.00 0.07 -19.12
C VAL A 177 9.31 0.71 -19.50
N SER A 178 9.46 1.06 -20.79
CA SER A 178 10.71 1.60 -21.37
C SER A 178 11.04 3.04 -20.95
N ASP A 179 10.06 3.83 -20.50
CA ASP A 179 10.20 5.28 -20.32
C ASP A 179 9.97 5.71 -18.87
N LEU A 180 10.55 4.96 -17.92
CA LEU A 180 10.51 5.34 -16.50
C LEU A 180 11.45 6.53 -16.24
N PRO A 181 11.07 7.45 -15.33
CA PRO A 181 11.93 8.56 -14.93
C PRO A 181 13.26 8.04 -14.37
N LEU A 182 14.36 8.66 -14.78
CA LEU A 182 15.72 8.30 -14.35
C LEU A 182 16.36 9.44 -13.57
N THR A 183 17.16 9.10 -12.57
CA THR A 183 18.08 10.01 -11.89
C THR A 183 19.46 9.34 -11.84
N THR A 184 20.48 10.05 -12.26
CA THR A 184 21.86 9.55 -12.17
C THR A 184 22.59 10.33 -11.10
N LEU A 185 23.21 9.61 -10.17
CA LEU A 185 24.00 10.15 -9.06
C LEU A 185 25.47 9.71 -9.23
N ALA A 186 26.38 10.63 -9.26
CA ALA A 186 27.80 10.33 -9.21
C ALA A 186 28.22 9.91 -7.79
N LYS A 187 29.41 9.31 -7.66
CA LYS A 187 29.96 9.06 -6.31
C LYS A 187 30.11 10.38 -5.56
N GLY A 188 29.59 10.43 -4.33
CA GLY A 188 29.60 11.63 -3.49
C GLY A 188 28.39 12.55 -3.72
N GLU A 189 27.59 12.33 -4.73
CA GLU A 189 26.31 13.05 -4.87
C GLU A 189 25.22 12.37 -4.06
N TYR A 190 24.25 13.16 -3.63
CA TYR A 190 23.06 12.67 -2.96
C TYR A 190 21.78 13.27 -3.54
N LEU A 191 20.67 12.59 -3.30
CA LEU A 191 19.35 13.03 -3.66
C LEU A 191 18.44 13.03 -2.44
N GLU A 192 17.84 14.16 -2.13
CA GLU A 192 16.76 14.23 -1.16
C GLU A 192 15.43 13.91 -1.89
N VAL A 193 14.94 12.68 -1.68
CA VAL A 193 13.83 12.11 -2.46
C VAL A 193 12.52 12.87 -2.29
N LEU A 194 12.22 13.35 -1.08
CA LEU A 194 10.95 14.04 -0.80
C LEU A 194 10.90 15.47 -1.37
N SER A 195 12.04 16.05 -1.73
CA SER A 195 12.11 17.39 -2.34
C SER A 195 11.58 17.44 -3.78
N GLN A 196 11.46 16.31 -4.44
CA GLN A 196 11.11 16.20 -5.85
C GLN A 196 9.60 16.20 -6.12
N SER A 197 8.77 16.48 -5.14
CA SER A 197 7.36 16.79 -5.39
C SER A 197 7.27 18.07 -6.22
N ARG A 198 6.56 18.05 -7.34
CA ARG A 198 6.40 19.19 -8.28
C ARG A 198 6.01 20.52 -7.63
N ASN A 199 5.53 20.47 -6.39
CA ASN A 199 5.04 21.63 -5.63
C ASN A 199 5.96 22.05 -4.49
N MET A 200 7.06 21.36 -4.21
CA MET A 200 7.98 21.71 -3.13
C MET A 200 9.27 22.30 -3.70
N LYS A 201 9.43 23.62 -3.55
CA LYS A 201 10.67 24.34 -3.91
C LYS A 201 11.83 24.07 -2.95
N HIS A 202 11.62 23.30 -1.87
CA HIS A 202 12.60 23.04 -0.82
C HIS A 202 12.57 21.57 -0.41
N ALA A 203 13.74 21.09 -0.16
CA ALA A 203 14.11 19.77 0.28
C ALA A 203 13.35 19.31 1.55
N GLY A 204 12.78 18.11 1.50
CA GLY A 204 12.09 17.46 2.62
C GLY A 204 10.66 17.93 2.87
N ALA A 205 9.93 17.07 3.57
CA ALA A 205 8.58 17.40 4.02
C ALA A 205 8.62 18.08 5.39
N ARG A 206 8.03 19.28 5.50
CA ARG A 206 7.93 20.01 6.77
C ARG A 206 6.66 19.59 7.51
N LEU A 207 6.84 19.06 8.72
CA LEU A 207 5.77 18.61 9.62
C LEU A 207 5.68 19.60 10.79
N LYS A 208 4.49 20.17 10.98
CA LYS A 208 4.15 20.89 12.22
C LYS A 208 4.01 19.88 13.37
N PRO A 209 4.01 20.33 14.64
CA PRO A 209 3.75 19.46 15.78
C PRO A 209 2.49 18.58 15.57
N GLU A 210 2.57 17.31 15.93
CA GLU A 210 1.51 16.31 15.82
C GLU A 210 1.07 15.94 14.40
N GLN A 211 1.74 16.47 13.36
CA GLN A 211 1.47 16.03 12.00
C GLN A 211 2.25 14.75 11.69
N LEU A 212 1.56 13.83 11.04
CA LEU A 212 2.12 12.63 10.45
C LEU A 212 2.38 12.85 8.96
N LEU A 213 3.44 12.24 8.47
CA LEU A 213 3.63 11.98 7.05
C LEU A 213 3.86 10.49 6.82
N THR A 214 3.10 9.92 5.90
CA THR A 214 3.34 8.59 5.37
C THR A 214 3.68 8.65 3.89
N GLY A 215 4.52 7.73 3.44
CA GLY A 215 4.85 7.62 2.03
C GLY A 215 5.38 6.25 1.67
N MET A 216 5.17 5.91 0.40
CA MET A 216 5.70 4.70 -0.23
C MET A 216 6.17 5.03 -1.63
N PHE A 217 7.35 4.53 -2.02
CA PHE A 217 7.83 4.65 -3.37
C PHE A 217 8.74 3.50 -3.77
N ASP A 218 8.67 3.13 -5.04
CA ASP A 218 9.48 2.07 -5.65
C ASP A 218 10.57 2.66 -6.53
N PHE A 219 11.69 1.95 -6.60
CA PHE A 219 12.81 2.31 -7.46
C PHE A 219 13.60 1.07 -7.88
N HIS A 220 14.46 1.24 -8.88
CA HIS A 220 15.50 0.29 -9.23
C HIS A 220 16.84 1.02 -9.26
N ALA A 221 17.81 0.55 -8.49
CA ALA A 221 19.17 1.08 -8.44
C ALA A 221 20.15 0.17 -9.20
N SER A 222 20.84 0.73 -10.19
CA SER A 222 21.80 -0.02 -11.00
C SER A 222 23.07 -0.42 -10.27
N GLN A 223 23.31 0.15 -9.10
CA GLN A 223 24.43 -0.10 -8.19
C GLN A 223 23.93 0.12 -6.75
N PRO A 224 24.62 -0.40 -5.71
CA PRO A 224 24.24 -0.19 -4.32
C PRO A 224 24.07 1.28 -3.98
N VAL A 225 22.91 1.63 -3.45
CA VAL A 225 22.57 2.96 -2.89
C VAL A 225 22.24 2.83 -1.43
N GLU A 226 22.77 3.74 -0.63
CA GLU A 226 22.36 3.90 0.75
C GLU A 226 21.15 4.82 0.81
N ILE A 227 20.15 4.43 1.60
CA ILE A 227 18.95 5.19 1.89
C ILE A 227 18.93 5.51 3.36
N VAL A 228 18.74 6.79 3.70
CA VAL A 228 18.66 7.27 5.07
C VAL A 228 17.34 8.01 5.26
N ILE A 229 16.53 7.56 6.20
CA ILE A 229 15.26 8.18 6.62
C ILE A 229 15.55 8.90 7.94
N MET A 230 15.24 10.21 8.03
CA MET A 230 15.59 11.02 9.19
C MET A 230 14.54 12.10 9.46
N MET A 231 14.47 12.53 10.73
CA MET A 231 13.75 13.73 11.12
C MET A 231 14.73 14.71 11.77
N CYS A 232 14.78 15.94 11.27
CA CYS A 232 15.75 16.95 11.66
C CYS A 232 15.13 18.35 11.67
N ASN A 233 15.94 19.36 12.01
CA ASN A 233 15.50 20.75 11.89
C ASN A 233 15.23 21.11 10.42
N PRO A 234 14.30 22.05 10.14
CA PRO A 234 13.94 22.40 8.76
C PRO A 234 15.11 22.89 7.91
N GLU A 235 16.08 23.57 8.51
CA GLU A 235 17.25 24.17 7.84
C GLU A 235 18.53 23.31 7.98
N GLU A 236 18.36 22.05 8.48
CA GLU A 236 19.50 21.15 8.66
C GLU A 236 20.12 20.75 7.33
N ASP A 237 21.45 20.68 7.29
CA ASP A 237 22.21 20.04 6.23
C ASP A 237 22.00 18.53 6.32
N VAL A 238 21.13 18.01 5.44
CA VAL A 238 20.73 16.60 5.48
C VAL A 238 21.85 15.65 5.12
N GLU A 239 22.82 16.07 4.30
CA GLU A 239 23.98 15.25 3.97
C GLU A 239 24.84 15.02 5.19
N ARG A 240 25.26 16.10 5.85
CA ARG A 240 26.04 16.03 7.09
C ARG A 240 25.26 15.28 8.16
N PHE A 241 23.98 15.59 8.36
CA PHE A 241 23.15 14.96 9.38
C PHE A 241 23.00 13.46 9.15
N SER A 242 22.94 13.00 7.89
CA SER A 242 22.87 11.58 7.56
C SER A 242 24.11 10.79 7.98
N GLN A 243 25.26 11.47 8.14
CA GLN A 243 26.54 10.87 8.52
C GLN A 243 26.77 10.96 10.03
N GLU A 244 26.45 12.10 10.63
CA GLU A 244 26.77 12.44 12.03
C GLU A 244 25.60 12.27 12.99
N GLY A 245 24.36 12.24 12.48
CA GLY A 245 23.16 12.16 13.29
C GLY A 245 23.05 10.84 14.05
N ALA A 246 22.58 10.91 15.29
CA ALA A 246 22.28 9.71 16.07
C ALA A 246 21.12 8.92 15.44
N VAL A 247 21.25 7.60 15.46
CA VAL A 247 20.12 6.72 15.11
C VAL A 247 19.21 6.60 16.32
N LEU A 248 17.93 6.91 16.16
CA LEU A 248 16.96 6.81 17.24
C LEU A 248 16.65 5.35 17.57
N PRO A 249 16.44 5.04 18.86
CA PRO A 249 15.97 3.74 19.26
C PRO A 249 14.55 3.50 18.72
N MET A 250 14.19 2.23 18.54
CA MET A 250 12.80 1.85 18.29
C MET A 250 11.97 2.13 19.54
N ASP A 251 10.69 2.42 19.35
CA ASP A 251 9.70 2.45 20.42
C ASP A 251 9.27 1.02 20.84
N GLU A 252 8.21 0.92 21.63
CA GLU A 252 7.66 -0.36 22.11
C GLU A 252 7.11 -1.26 20.98
N HIS A 253 6.88 -0.67 19.81
CA HIS A 253 6.44 -1.38 18.60
C HIS A 253 7.59 -1.41 17.58
N PRO A 254 8.41 -2.47 17.54
CA PRO A 254 9.61 -2.52 16.71
C PRO A 254 9.29 -2.73 15.22
N LEU A 255 8.60 -1.77 14.63
CA LEU A 255 8.16 -1.79 13.23
C LEU A 255 9.20 -1.08 12.33
N ARG A 256 10.39 -1.68 12.22
CA ARG A 256 11.50 -1.20 11.41
C ARG A 256 12.32 -2.35 10.87
N GLY A 257 12.77 -2.26 9.62
CA GLY A 257 13.66 -3.26 9.04
C GLY A 257 13.66 -3.30 7.52
N THR A 258 14.49 -4.18 6.98
CA THR A 258 14.58 -4.48 5.55
C THR A 258 14.08 -5.88 5.28
N TYR A 259 13.13 -5.99 4.35
CA TYR A 259 12.39 -7.20 4.01
C TYR A 259 12.49 -7.49 2.51
N ARG A 260 12.78 -8.73 2.13
CA ARG A 260 12.89 -9.11 0.72
C ARG A 260 11.55 -9.57 0.16
N ASN A 261 11.36 -9.35 -1.15
CA ASN A 261 10.18 -9.82 -1.89
C ASN A 261 8.87 -9.31 -1.29
N ALA A 262 8.72 -7.99 -1.22
CA ALA A 262 7.63 -7.31 -0.53
C ALA A 262 6.34 -7.19 -1.35
N ASP A 263 6.06 -8.15 -2.24
CA ASP A 263 4.78 -8.33 -2.90
C ASP A 263 4.24 -9.73 -2.63
N LEU A 264 2.98 -9.82 -2.24
CA LEU A 264 2.27 -11.08 -2.00
C LEU A 264 1.13 -11.25 -3.00
N THR A 265 1.20 -12.28 -3.83
CA THR A 265 0.15 -12.59 -4.81
C THR A 265 -0.68 -13.76 -4.33
N TYR A 266 -1.94 -13.51 -4.02
CA TYR A 266 -2.95 -14.50 -3.67
C TYR A 266 -3.75 -14.86 -4.92
N ILE A 267 -3.57 -16.08 -5.43
CA ILE A 267 -4.25 -16.58 -6.62
C ILE A 267 -5.38 -17.50 -6.18
N VAL A 268 -6.62 -17.09 -6.39
CA VAL A 268 -7.79 -17.94 -6.13
C VAL A 268 -7.84 -19.05 -7.17
N LYS A 269 -7.69 -20.31 -6.73
CA LYS A 269 -7.46 -21.46 -7.62
C LYS A 269 -8.65 -21.80 -8.51
N LYS A 270 -9.88 -21.52 -8.07
CA LYS A 270 -11.11 -21.83 -8.82
C LYS A 270 -11.91 -20.55 -9.05
N PRO A 271 -12.59 -20.40 -10.19
CA PRO A 271 -13.50 -19.28 -10.39
C PRO A 271 -14.54 -19.19 -9.28
N VAL A 272 -14.75 -17.96 -8.78
CA VAL A 272 -15.78 -17.69 -7.77
C VAL A 272 -17.14 -17.78 -8.46
N GLN A 273 -17.88 -18.82 -8.13
CA GLN A 273 -19.26 -19.05 -8.56
C GLN A 273 -20.12 -19.23 -7.33
N MET A 274 -21.24 -18.53 -7.26
CA MET A 274 -22.08 -18.56 -6.08
C MET A 274 -23.57 -18.51 -6.40
N LYS A 275 -24.33 -19.24 -5.59
CA LYS A 275 -25.77 -19.05 -5.48
C LYS A 275 -26.06 -17.85 -4.58
N TRP A 276 -27.27 -17.30 -4.67
CA TRP A 276 -27.67 -16.08 -3.98
C TRP A 276 -27.50 -16.07 -2.45
N TYR A 277 -27.45 -17.24 -1.81
CA TYR A 277 -27.31 -17.40 -0.36
C TYR A 277 -25.87 -17.71 0.08
N GLN A 278 -24.93 -17.78 -0.84
CA GLN A 278 -23.54 -18.16 -0.57
C GLN A 278 -22.65 -16.92 -0.44
N ALA A 279 -21.58 -17.07 0.33
CA ALA A 279 -20.47 -16.12 0.39
C ALA A 279 -19.15 -16.88 0.40
N ARG A 280 -18.11 -16.22 -0.08
CA ARG A 280 -16.71 -16.67 0.00
C ARG A 280 -15.89 -15.61 0.71
N ALA A 281 -14.85 -16.03 1.40
CA ALA A 281 -13.95 -15.11 2.13
C ALA A 281 -12.48 -15.48 1.97
N LEU A 282 -11.63 -14.51 2.19
CA LEU A 282 -10.18 -14.64 2.32
C LEU A 282 -9.68 -13.66 3.39
N CYS A 283 -8.97 -14.15 4.40
CA CYS A 283 -8.28 -13.31 5.39
C CYS A 283 -6.89 -12.94 4.85
N MET A 284 -6.50 -11.68 5.00
CA MET A 284 -5.21 -11.14 4.57
C MET A 284 -4.62 -10.21 5.64
N ALA A 285 -3.29 -10.19 5.76
CA ALA A 285 -2.55 -9.35 6.70
C ALA A 285 -3.01 -9.52 8.17
N GLY A 286 -3.33 -10.75 8.57
CA GLY A 286 -3.78 -11.10 9.91
C GLY A 286 -2.70 -11.77 10.74
N SER A 287 -2.97 -11.94 12.05
CA SER A 287 -2.08 -12.69 12.95
C SER A 287 -1.87 -14.15 12.51
N ASP A 288 -2.83 -14.69 11.77
CA ASP A 288 -2.80 -16.03 11.20
C ASP A 288 -2.26 -16.04 9.76
N ASP A 289 -1.84 -14.88 9.24
CA ASP A 289 -1.18 -14.79 7.93
C ASP A 289 0.21 -15.41 8.04
N PRO A 290 0.48 -16.58 7.42
CA PRO A 290 1.78 -17.23 7.53
C PRO A 290 2.87 -16.46 6.77
N TYR A 291 2.49 -15.41 6.02
CA TYR A 291 3.35 -14.65 5.12
C TYR A 291 3.76 -13.29 5.67
N PHE A 292 3.69 -13.08 7.00
CA PHE A 292 4.34 -11.92 7.58
C PHE A 292 5.83 -11.93 7.24
N LEU A 293 6.28 -10.86 6.57
CA LEU A 293 7.65 -10.78 6.11
C LEU A 293 8.62 -10.77 7.29
N LYS A 294 9.65 -11.61 7.16
CA LYS A 294 10.79 -11.64 8.08
C LYS A 294 11.96 -10.93 7.44
N GLY A 295 12.64 -10.11 8.19
CA GLY A 295 13.74 -9.29 7.72
C GLY A 295 14.78 -9.04 8.80
N THR A 296 15.60 -8.02 8.60
CA THR A 296 16.65 -7.60 9.52
C THR A 296 16.58 -6.09 9.71
N ASP A 297 16.66 -5.62 10.93
CA ASP A 297 16.96 -4.22 11.22
C ASP A 297 18.48 -4.01 11.00
N SER A 298 18.85 -3.33 9.93
CA SER A 298 20.25 -3.06 9.58
C SER A 298 21.00 -2.23 10.61
N VAL A 299 20.28 -1.47 11.43
CA VAL A 299 20.88 -0.64 12.50
C VAL A 299 21.35 -1.47 13.68
N THR A 300 20.54 -2.44 14.08
CA THR A 300 20.83 -3.30 15.25
C THR A 300 21.38 -4.67 14.89
N GLY A 301 21.24 -5.10 13.63
CA GLY A 301 21.56 -6.43 13.15
C GLY A 301 20.56 -7.51 13.62
N THR A 302 19.46 -7.12 14.25
CA THR A 302 18.48 -8.06 14.79
C THR A 302 17.45 -8.50 13.77
N GLN A 303 16.94 -9.74 13.93
CA GLN A 303 15.81 -10.20 13.13
C GLN A 303 14.53 -9.47 13.50
N THR A 304 13.73 -9.16 12.51
CA THR A 304 12.47 -8.46 12.68
C THR A 304 11.35 -9.09 11.86
N VAL A 305 10.11 -8.85 12.25
CA VAL A 305 8.90 -9.31 11.57
C VAL A 305 8.03 -8.09 11.29
N ASN A 306 7.60 -7.93 10.05
CA ASN A 306 6.67 -6.87 9.66
C ASN A 306 5.24 -7.28 10.06
N HIS A 307 4.90 -7.06 11.34
CA HIS A 307 3.56 -7.33 11.84
C HIS A 307 2.53 -6.42 11.17
N GLY A 308 1.63 -7.01 10.38
CA GLY A 308 0.66 -6.30 9.56
C GLY A 308 1.12 -6.03 8.13
N ASN A 309 2.36 -6.39 7.75
CA ASN A 309 2.88 -6.25 6.39
C ASN A 309 2.70 -4.85 5.79
N TYR A 310 2.91 -3.79 6.58
CA TYR A 310 2.89 -2.41 6.06
C TYR A 310 3.98 -2.22 5.01
N GLY A 311 3.63 -1.53 3.90
CA GLY A 311 4.51 -1.38 2.75
C GLY A 311 4.57 -2.60 1.82
N VAL A 312 3.97 -3.72 2.20
CA VAL A 312 3.78 -4.88 1.32
C VAL A 312 2.62 -4.63 0.38
N VAL A 313 2.78 -4.94 -0.90
CA VAL A 313 1.68 -4.86 -1.87
C VAL A 313 1.06 -6.24 -2.06
N TYR A 314 -0.24 -6.31 -1.85
CA TYR A 314 -1.06 -7.50 -2.02
C TYR A 314 -1.74 -7.48 -3.39
N HIS A 315 -1.61 -8.57 -4.11
CA HIS A 315 -2.26 -8.84 -5.39
C HIS A 315 -3.29 -9.95 -5.19
N LEU A 316 -4.56 -9.62 -5.12
CA LEU A 316 -5.64 -10.60 -5.06
C LEU A 316 -6.14 -10.91 -6.47
N VAL A 317 -5.63 -11.99 -7.05
CA VAL A 317 -5.95 -12.46 -8.40
C VAL A 317 -7.07 -13.49 -8.32
N TYR A 318 -8.17 -13.23 -9.00
CA TYR A 318 -9.32 -14.12 -9.00
C TYR A 318 -10.08 -14.05 -10.31
N SER A 319 -10.98 -15.00 -10.51
CA SER A 319 -11.96 -14.95 -11.58
C SER A 319 -13.36 -15.18 -11.04
N VAL A 320 -14.35 -14.61 -11.70
CA VAL A 320 -15.76 -14.83 -11.43
C VAL A 320 -16.42 -15.47 -12.63
N ALA A 321 -17.42 -16.31 -12.38
CA ALA A 321 -18.22 -16.92 -13.43
C ALA A 321 -19.67 -17.16 -12.94
N GLY A 322 -20.61 -17.40 -13.87
CA GLY A 322 -21.99 -17.72 -13.56
C GLY A 322 -22.97 -16.60 -13.88
N GLU A 323 -24.22 -16.79 -13.46
CA GLU A 323 -25.35 -15.95 -13.82
C GLU A 323 -25.63 -14.81 -12.86
N ASN A 324 -24.99 -14.84 -11.70
CA ASN A 324 -25.22 -13.84 -10.66
C ASN A 324 -24.18 -12.71 -10.73
N SER A 325 -24.63 -11.51 -10.43
CA SER A 325 -23.71 -10.38 -10.15
C SER A 325 -22.97 -10.63 -8.84
N ILE A 326 -21.63 -10.62 -8.91
CA ILE A 326 -20.76 -10.91 -7.77
C ILE A 326 -20.08 -9.63 -7.31
N GLN A 327 -20.16 -9.34 -6.04
CA GLN A 327 -19.50 -8.20 -5.40
C GLN A 327 -18.29 -8.65 -4.61
N LEU A 328 -17.16 -7.97 -4.81
CA LEU A 328 -16.03 -7.99 -3.90
C LEU A 328 -16.20 -6.88 -2.87
N GLY A 329 -16.10 -7.22 -1.62
CA GLY A 329 -16.11 -6.28 -0.51
C GLY A 329 -14.94 -6.49 0.43
N ILE A 330 -14.54 -5.45 1.16
CA ILE A 330 -13.51 -5.50 2.19
C ILE A 330 -14.15 -5.29 3.57
N ASN A 331 -13.79 -6.15 4.50
CA ASN A 331 -14.15 -6.06 5.90
C ASN A 331 -12.88 -5.78 6.73
N PRO A 332 -12.82 -4.67 7.48
CA PRO A 332 -11.71 -4.35 8.36
C PRO A 332 -11.86 -5.10 9.68
N TRP A 333 -11.57 -6.35 9.69
CA TRP A 333 -11.72 -7.23 10.85
C TRP A 333 -10.96 -6.75 12.10
N GLY A 334 -9.82 -6.07 11.90
CA GLY A 334 -8.98 -5.56 12.99
C GLY A 334 -9.45 -4.25 13.61
N GLY A 335 -10.40 -3.53 12.99
CA GLY A 335 -10.88 -2.25 13.53
C GLY A 335 -10.93 -1.14 12.48
N GLU A 336 -10.30 -0.01 12.75
CA GLU A 336 -10.30 1.16 11.86
C GLU A 336 -9.55 0.86 10.56
N PHE A 337 -10.14 1.28 9.44
CA PHE A 337 -9.51 1.14 8.13
C PHE A 337 -9.86 2.33 7.23
N TYR A 338 -8.85 2.95 6.63
CA TYR A 338 -9.02 4.06 5.71
C TYR A 338 -7.90 4.07 4.67
N GLY A 339 -8.15 3.48 3.53
CA GLY A 339 -7.14 3.27 2.51
C GLY A 339 -7.65 3.44 1.08
N ALA A 340 -6.78 3.10 0.15
CA ALA A 340 -7.08 3.00 -1.27
C ALA A 340 -6.47 1.72 -1.85
N GLY A 341 -7.03 1.26 -2.97
CA GLY A 341 -6.52 0.16 -3.76
C GLY A 341 -6.73 0.40 -5.25
N LEU A 342 -6.32 -0.55 -6.05
CA LEU A 342 -6.49 -0.53 -7.50
C LEU A 342 -7.21 -1.81 -7.94
N MET A 343 -8.32 -1.66 -8.63
CA MET A 343 -9.01 -2.76 -9.29
C MET A 343 -8.64 -2.80 -10.76
N LEU A 344 -8.15 -3.94 -11.21
CA LEU A 344 -7.90 -4.26 -12.60
C LEU A 344 -8.90 -5.32 -13.06
N SER A 345 -9.59 -5.08 -14.16
CA SER A 345 -10.52 -6.03 -14.77
C SER A 345 -10.56 -5.84 -16.28
N GLU A 346 -10.30 -6.90 -17.04
CA GLU A 346 -10.24 -6.86 -18.51
C GLU A 346 -9.45 -5.64 -19.03
N ASP A 347 -10.14 -4.57 -19.46
CA ASP A 347 -9.55 -3.36 -20.01
C ASP A 347 -9.65 -2.14 -19.07
N LYS A 348 -10.10 -2.35 -17.82
CA LYS A 348 -10.36 -1.27 -16.85
C LYS A 348 -9.37 -1.32 -15.70
N ALA A 349 -8.94 -0.15 -15.29
CA ALA A 349 -8.15 0.07 -14.11
C ALA A 349 -8.75 1.23 -13.31
N GLU A 350 -9.20 0.97 -12.10
CA GLU A 350 -9.92 1.95 -11.26
C GLU A 350 -9.29 2.05 -9.87
N ILE A 351 -9.04 3.28 -9.41
CA ILE A 351 -8.65 3.54 -8.03
C ILE A 351 -9.89 3.44 -7.15
N ILE A 352 -9.82 2.57 -6.16
CA ILE A 352 -10.90 2.33 -5.22
C ILE A 352 -10.53 2.92 -3.87
N ASN A 353 -11.35 3.83 -3.37
CA ASN A 353 -11.24 4.32 -2.01
C ASN A 353 -12.01 3.38 -1.06
N ILE A 354 -11.39 3.03 0.07
CA ILE A 354 -11.97 2.13 1.06
C ILE A 354 -11.91 2.81 2.45
N PRO A 355 -13.05 3.14 3.05
CA PRO A 355 -14.40 3.13 2.46
C PRO A 355 -14.60 4.26 1.43
N GLY A 356 -15.56 4.08 0.54
CA GLY A 356 -15.84 5.04 -0.53
C GLY A 356 -16.33 6.39 -0.03
N LYS A 357 -17.14 6.45 1.03
CA LYS A 357 -17.91 7.66 1.40
C LYS A 357 -17.60 8.24 2.78
N LYS A 358 -17.09 7.48 3.74
CA LYS A 358 -16.84 7.95 5.12
C LYS A 358 -15.63 7.24 5.73
N LEU A 359 -15.19 7.74 6.88
CA LEU A 359 -14.24 7.03 7.72
C LEU A 359 -14.87 5.71 8.18
N PHE A 360 -14.17 4.62 7.99
CA PHE A 360 -14.63 3.28 8.33
C PHE A 360 -14.05 2.86 9.67
N PHE A 361 -14.92 2.78 10.67
CA PHE A 361 -14.58 2.18 11.95
C PHE A 361 -15.15 0.77 11.96
N GLY A 362 -14.27 -0.21 11.71
CA GLY A 362 -14.67 -1.61 11.65
C GLY A 362 -15.16 -2.10 13.00
N LYS A 363 -16.42 -2.49 13.06
CA LYS A 363 -17.01 -3.22 14.19
C LYS A 363 -16.90 -4.74 14.02
N GLY A 364 -16.14 -5.19 13.03
CA GLY A 364 -16.02 -6.59 12.66
C GLY A 364 -17.18 -7.11 11.80
N ASP A 365 -18.29 -6.39 11.72
CA ASP A 365 -19.51 -6.83 11.02
C ASP A 365 -19.85 -6.04 9.74
N GLU A 366 -19.09 -4.97 9.41
CA GLU A 366 -19.32 -4.15 8.22
C GLU A 366 -18.44 -4.58 7.05
N VAL A 367 -19.01 -4.53 5.85
CA VAL A 367 -18.31 -4.80 4.57
C VAL A 367 -18.51 -3.64 3.63
N ASP A 368 -17.44 -3.01 3.15
CA ASP A 368 -17.49 -2.01 2.09
C ASP A 368 -17.30 -2.69 0.72
N THR A 369 -18.25 -2.48 -0.19
CA THR A 369 -18.16 -3.05 -1.54
C THR A 369 -17.16 -2.24 -2.36
N VAL A 370 -16.09 -2.90 -2.79
CA VAL A 370 -15.03 -2.27 -3.60
C VAL A 370 -15.25 -2.45 -5.09
N PHE A 371 -15.92 -3.54 -5.51
CA PHE A 371 -16.18 -3.78 -6.92
C PHE A 371 -17.39 -4.71 -7.16
N THR A 372 -18.10 -4.50 -8.26
CA THR A 372 -19.22 -5.34 -8.67
C THR A 372 -18.99 -5.89 -10.08
N HIS A 373 -18.96 -7.20 -10.19
CA HIS A 373 -18.93 -7.91 -11.46
C HIS A 373 -20.36 -8.13 -11.95
N SER A 374 -20.69 -7.62 -13.13
CA SER A 374 -21.97 -7.87 -13.76
C SER A 374 -22.12 -9.35 -14.13
N PRO A 375 -23.34 -9.90 -14.08
CA PRO A 375 -23.59 -11.29 -14.46
C PRO A 375 -23.13 -11.54 -15.90
N ASN A 376 -22.44 -12.64 -16.10
CA ASN A 376 -22.03 -13.10 -17.40
C ASN A 376 -21.70 -14.59 -17.32
N HIS A 377 -22.20 -15.39 -18.25
CA HIS A 377 -21.88 -16.80 -18.35
C HIS A 377 -20.41 -17.09 -18.67
N LYS A 378 -19.67 -16.07 -19.15
CA LYS A 378 -18.24 -16.17 -19.42
C LYS A 378 -17.43 -15.87 -18.15
N ARG A 379 -16.32 -16.57 -18.00
CA ARG A 379 -15.32 -16.25 -16.97
C ARG A 379 -14.78 -14.83 -17.17
N LYS A 380 -14.70 -14.06 -16.09
CA LYS A 380 -14.06 -12.75 -16.03
C LYS A 380 -12.95 -12.79 -15.02
N ASP A 381 -11.77 -12.41 -15.44
CA ASP A 381 -10.59 -12.31 -14.58
C ASP A 381 -10.47 -10.89 -14.01
N ALA A 382 -10.03 -10.80 -12.77
CA ALA A 382 -9.82 -9.55 -12.06
C ALA A 382 -8.65 -9.65 -11.09
N GLU A 383 -8.08 -8.49 -10.78
CA GLU A 383 -7.03 -8.35 -9.79
C GLU A 383 -7.33 -7.13 -8.92
N PHE A 384 -7.35 -7.32 -7.61
CA PHE A 384 -7.44 -6.23 -6.65
C PHE A 384 -6.08 -6.06 -5.98
N ILE A 385 -5.49 -4.88 -6.15
CA ILE A 385 -4.17 -4.54 -5.63
C ILE A 385 -4.33 -3.54 -4.50
N TRP A 386 -3.74 -3.84 -3.35
CA TRP A 386 -3.81 -2.98 -2.17
C TRP A 386 -2.56 -3.14 -1.31
N SER A 387 -2.38 -2.28 -0.35
CA SER A 387 -1.35 -2.38 0.69
C SER A 387 -1.99 -2.00 2.03
N PRO A 388 -1.59 -2.58 3.15
CA PRO A 388 -2.02 -2.12 4.46
C PRO A 388 -1.75 -0.62 4.62
N PRO A 389 -2.79 0.22 4.81
CA PRO A 389 -2.58 1.65 5.00
C PRO A 389 -2.02 1.91 6.39
N GLY A 390 -1.02 2.78 6.51
CA GLY A 390 -0.58 3.28 7.80
C GLY A 390 -1.76 3.89 8.57
N ALA A 391 -1.75 3.83 9.87
CA ALA A 391 -2.85 4.24 10.77
C ALA A 391 -4.15 3.43 10.61
N SER A 392 -4.10 2.23 10.01
CA SER A 392 -5.27 1.33 9.92
C SER A 392 -5.00 0.02 10.62
N ASN A 393 -6.04 -0.55 11.21
CA ASN A 393 -5.94 -1.82 11.92
C ASN A 393 -6.08 -3.01 10.97
N LEU A 394 -5.39 -4.08 11.30
CA LEU A 394 -5.39 -5.33 10.54
C LEU A 394 -5.82 -6.48 11.47
N PRO A 395 -6.31 -7.59 10.98
CA PRO A 395 -6.39 -8.02 9.57
C PRO A 395 -7.56 -7.42 8.80
N VAL A 396 -7.58 -7.69 7.49
CA VAL A 396 -8.72 -7.46 6.61
C VAL A 396 -9.22 -8.77 6.02
N ARG A 397 -10.53 -8.81 5.69
CA ARG A 397 -11.12 -9.92 4.94
C ARG A 397 -11.71 -9.43 3.63
N ALA A 398 -11.37 -10.10 2.55
CA ALA A 398 -12.07 -9.97 1.29
C ALA A 398 -13.29 -10.90 1.30
N PHE A 399 -14.44 -10.38 0.88
CA PHE A 399 -15.69 -11.14 0.75
C PHE A 399 -16.21 -11.07 -0.67
N TRP A 400 -16.57 -12.21 -1.24
CA TRP A 400 -17.38 -12.28 -2.45
C TRP A 400 -18.80 -12.62 -2.04
N THR A 401 -19.77 -11.81 -2.50
CA THR A 401 -21.20 -11.97 -2.24
C THR A 401 -21.99 -11.74 -3.50
N VAL A 402 -23.20 -12.30 -3.57
CA VAL A 402 -24.12 -12.04 -4.69
C VAL A 402 -24.84 -10.71 -4.46
N ASN A 403 -24.88 -9.86 -5.50
CA ASN A 403 -25.65 -8.63 -5.46
C ASN A 403 -27.16 -8.91 -5.55
N ARG A 404 -27.92 -8.64 -4.49
CA ARG A 404 -29.37 -8.89 -4.43
C ARG A 404 -30.20 -7.85 -5.19
N LEU A 405 -29.67 -6.66 -5.45
CA LEU A 405 -30.46 -5.54 -6.01
C LEU A 405 -30.81 -5.73 -7.50
N GLU A 406 -30.04 -6.51 -8.25
CA GLU A 406 -30.35 -6.77 -9.68
C GLU A 406 -31.40 -7.87 -9.89
N ASN A 407 -31.57 -8.77 -8.93
CA ASN A 407 -32.53 -9.88 -9.06
C ASN A 407 -33.98 -9.50 -8.73
N SER A 408 -34.21 -8.40 -8.01
CA SER A 408 -35.56 -7.92 -7.68
C SER A 408 -36.26 -7.19 -8.86
N LYS A 409 -35.54 -6.88 -9.94
CA LYS A 409 -36.12 -6.28 -11.16
C LYS A 409 -36.49 -7.31 -12.23
N LYS A 410 -36.27 -8.60 -11.95
CA LYS A 410 -36.59 -9.71 -12.87
C LYS A 410 -37.70 -10.64 -12.38
N SER A 411 -38.32 -10.32 -11.23
CA SER A 411 -39.50 -11.05 -10.71
C SER A 411 -40.78 -10.25 -10.91
#